data_86204d76d27bfbe4cac743ed65ecc32d
#
_entry.id   86204d76d27bfbe4cac743ed65ecc32d
#
_cell.length_a   1.000
_cell.length_b   1.000
_cell.length_c   1.000
_cell.angle_alpha   90.00
_cell.angle_beta   90.00
_cell.angle_gamma   90.00
#
_symmetry.space_group_name_H-M   'P 1'
#
loop_
_entity.id
_entity.type
_entity.pdbx_description
1 polymer ?
#
loop_
_entity_poly.entity_id
_entity_poly.type
_entity_poly.pdbx_seq_one_letter_code
_entity_poly.pdbx_strand_id
1 'polypeptide(L)'
;MDNSREQDKGKGHRQRLRDKFAGRGIDALNDDEVLELLLTLGTPRRDCKESARLLLQKFGSLAAVLEATPFELQTVAGIGSQNSFAIHFIQSVARRYLNQRLRSKNYLRSSRDVADYLIHSMRDLKKEVFQAIFLDASFAIIDTKILFEGTLSVNTVYPREFIKTILANHAAAVVIAHNHPSGSLTPSAADRKLTRNLFLACAVIDVQLLDHLIVGAGDSPFSFADHGMMDEIKSECLALL
;
A
#
# COMPACT_ATOMS: atom_id res chain seq x y z
N MET A 1 42.43 22.79 6.27
CA MET A 1 41.65 23.69 7.15
C MET A 1 40.23 23.98 6.66
N ASP A 2 39.70 23.21 5.67
CA ASP A 2 38.39 23.53 5.04
C ASP A 2 37.22 22.65 5.52
N ASN A 3 37.51 21.52 6.16
CA ASN A 3 36.51 20.55 6.58
C ASN A 3 35.64 20.96 7.79
N SER A 4 36.09 21.95 8.59
CA SER A 4 35.37 22.43 9.78
C SER A 4 34.28 23.45 9.45
N ARG A 5 34.46 24.26 8.39
CA ARG A 5 33.45 25.25 7.94
C ARG A 5 32.25 24.66 7.23
N GLU A 6 32.40 23.55 6.54
CA GLU A 6 31.26 22.82 5.92
C GLU A 6 30.41 22.10 6.96
N GLN A 7 31.03 21.53 8.01
CA GLN A 7 30.29 20.87 9.09
C GLN A 7 29.44 21.86 9.93
N ASP A 8 29.82 23.08 10.06
CA ASP A 8 29.08 24.10 10.83
C ASP A 8 27.89 24.69 10.03
N LYS A 9 28.03 24.82 8.71
CA LYS A 9 26.93 25.25 7.82
C LYS A 9 25.82 24.23 7.78
N GLY A 10 26.12 22.92 7.81
CA GLY A 10 25.12 21.84 7.80
C GLY A 10 24.32 21.74 9.10
N LYS A 11 24.93 22.01 10.27
CA LYS A 11 24.21 21.97 11.56
C LYS A 11 23.14 23.05 11.66
N GLY A 12 23.41 24.27 11.26
CA GLY A 12 22.43 25.35 11.29
C GLY A 12 21.27 25.13 10.29
N HIS A 13 21.55 24.51 9.13
CA HIS A 13 20.52 24.22 8.15
C HIS A 13 19.52 23.12 8.63
N ARG A 14 20.03 22.02 9.15
CA ARG A 14 19.18 20.95 9.74
C ARG A 14 18.32 21.45 10.90
N GLN A 15 18.88 22.28 11.74
CA GLN A 15 18.10 22.85 12.84
C GLN A 15 16.97 23.72 12.31
N ARG A 16 17.20 24.55 11.29
CA ARG A 16 16.16 25.36 10.65
C ARG A 16 15.04 24.48 10.04
N LEU A 17 15.39 23.35 9.41
CA LEU A 17 14.38 22.42 8.88
C LEU A 17 13.55 21.78 9.98
N ARG A 18 14.19 21.38 11.10
CA ARG A 18 13.47 20.85 12.28
C ARG A 18 12.56 21.90 12.89
N ASP A 19 13.03 23.13 13.04
CA ASP A 19 12.24 24.24 13.57
C ASP A 19 11.06 24.59 12.64
N LYS A 20 11.28 24.52 11.32
CA LYS A 20 10.26 24.71 10.31
C LYS A 20 9.17 23.63 10.42
N PHE A 21 9.57 22.36 10.54
CA PHE A 21 8.66 21.25 10.79
C PHE A 21 7.92 21.39 12.13
N ALA A 22 8.63 21.67 13.21
CA ALA A 22 8.04 21.80 14.54
C ALA A 22 7.03 22.95 14.64
N GLY A 23 7.30 24.07 13.94
CA GLY A 23 6.45 25.25 13.98
C GLY A 23 5.29 25.26 12.99
N ARG A 24 5.40 24.55 11.87
CA ARG A 24 4.44 24.66 10.74
C ARG A 24 4.00 23.32 10.17
N GLY A 25 4.49 22.18 10.67
CA GLY A 25 4.16 20.85 10.20
C GLY A 25 4.85 20.45 8.88
N ILE A 26 4.50 19.28 8.39
CA ILE A 26 5.13 18.68 7.19
C ILE A 26 4.81 19.47 5.92
N ASP A 27 3.62 20.06 5.82
CA ASP A 27 3.15 20.80 4.64
C ASP A 27 3.95 22.07 4.35
N ALA A 28 4.73 22.54 5.33
CA ALA A 28 5.63 23.66 5.13
C ALA A 28 6.92 23.25 4.40
N LEU A 29 7.26 21.98 4.38
CA LEU A 29 8.47 21.44 3.75
C LEU A 29 8.17 21.02 2.30
N ASN A 30 9.11 21.29 1.39
CA ASN A 30 9.08 20.66 0.08
C ASN A 30 9.66 19.24 0.14
N ASP A 31 9.52 18.47 -0.92
CA ASP A 31 9.95 17.06 -0.98
C ASP A 31 11.45 16.88 -0.73
N ASP A 32 12.30 17.80 -1.23
CA ASP A 32 13.75 17.80 -0.96
C ASP A 32 14.02 17.94 0.55
N GLU A 33 13.35 18.88 1.21
CA GLU A 33 13.49 19.15 2.64
C GLU A 33 12.98 17.99 3.50
N VAL A 34 11.88 17.35 3.09
CA VAL A 34 11.34 16.13 3.74
C VAL A 34 12.35 15.01 3.66
N LEU A 35 12.87 14.72 2.46
CA LEU A 35 13.88 13.67 2.27
C LEU A 35 15.18 13.98 2.99
N GLU A 36 15.64 15.24 2.99
CA GLU A 36 16.82 15.63 3.73
C GLU A 36 16.68 15.33 5.22
N LEU A 37 15.54 15.70 5.84
CA LEU A 37 15.26 15.39 7.24
C LEU A 37 15.21 13.89 7.49
N LEU A 38 14.53 13.14 6.62
CA LEU A 38 14.42 11.68 6.70
C LEU A 38 15.81 11.02 6.68
N LEU A 39 16.66 11.40 5.74
CA LEU A 39 18.02 10.86 5.59
C LEU A 39 18.89 11.15 6.81
N THR A 40 18.63 12.25 7.56
CA THR A 40 19.37 12.55 8.80
C THR A 40 19.15 11.49 9.89
N LEU A 41 18.08 10.70 9.83
CA LEU A 41 17.84 9.60 10.77
C LEU A 41 18.85 8.45 10.57
N GLY A 42 19.20 8.16 9.33
CA GLY A 42 20.21 7.15 8.98
C GLY A 42 21.63 7.70 8.88
N THR A 43 21.79 9.03 8.70
CA THR A 43 23.11 9.67 8.52
C THR A 43 23.21 10.98 9.31
N PRO A 44 23.32 10.91 10.64
CA PRO A 44 23.22 12.10 11.50
C PRO A 44 24.38 13.12 11.37
N ARG A 45 25.51 12.73 10.79
CA ARG A 45 26.72 13.56 10.74
C ARG A 45 27.11 14.07 9.34
N ARG A 46 26.40 13.67 8.28
CA ARG A 46 26.68 14.08 6.89
C ARG A 46 25.59 15.00 6.37
N ASP A 47 25.94 15.90 5.47
CA ASP A 47 24.98 16.65 4.69
C ASP A 47 24.21 15.68 3.77
N CYS A 48 22.88 15.74 3.81
CA CYS A 48 21.98 14.87 3.06
C CYS A 48 21.30 15.58 1.89
N LYS A 49 21.55 16.88 1.71
CA LYS A 49 20.87 17.71 0.71
C LYS A 49 21.06 17.19 -0.71
N GLU A 50 22.31 16.89 -1.10
CA GLU A 50 22.61 16.39 -2.44
C GLU A 50 21.98 14.99 -2.65
N SER A 51 22.08 14.10 -1.66
CA SER A 51 21.46 12.76 -1.75
C SER A 51 19.94 12.83 -1.85
N ALA A 52 19.28 13.78 -1.17
CA ALA A 52 17.83 14.00 -1.29
C ALA A 52 17.46 14.43 -2.72
N ARG A 53 18.19 15.37 -3.31
CA ARG A 53 17.98 15.82 -4.69
C ARG A 53 18.19 14.70 -5.70
N LEU A 54 19.25 13.91 -5.55
CA LEU A 54 19.53 12.77 -6.44
C LEU A 54 18.43 11.69 -6.36
N LEU A 55 17.86 11.46 -5.17
CA LEU A 55 16.71 10.56 -5.01
C LEU A 55 15.51 11.10 -5.80
N LEU A 56 15.12 12.36 -5.62
CA LEU A 56 13.99 12.93 -6.37
C LEU A 56 14.25 12.98 -7.87
N GLN A 57 15.46 13.31 -8.28
CA GLN A 57 15.83 13.30 -9.69
C GLN A 57 15.68 11.91 -10.31
N LYS A 58 16.05 10.84 -9.57
CA LYS A 58 15.98 9.47 -10.06
C LYS A 58 14.58 8.91 -10.05
N PHE A 59 13.83 9.12 -8.98
CA PHE A 59 12.52 8.49 -8.77
C PHE A 59 11.33 9.39 -9.14
N GLY A 60 11.55 10.70 -9.31
CA GLY A 60 10.55 11.65 -9.77
C GLY A 60 9.64 12.25 -8.70
N SER A 61 9.39 11.56 -7.58
CA SER A 61 8.55 12.05 -6.49
C SER A 61 8.93 11.46 -5.13
N LEU A 62 8.49 12.11 -4.06
CA LEU A 62 8.64 11.60 -2.69
C LEU A 62 7.98 10.22 -2.53
N ALA A 63 6.78 10.04 -3.09
CA ALA A 63 6.08 8.76 -3.06
C ALA A 63 6.91 7.64 -3.70
N ALA A 64 7.44 7.87 -4.91
CA ALA A 64 8.28 6.89 -5.59
C ALA A 64 9.60 6.58 -4.86
N VAL A 65 10.17 7.55 -4.14
CA VAL A 65 11.34 7.31 -3.27
C VAL A 65 10.96 6.41 -2.09
N LEU A 66 9.83 6.67 -1.43
CA LEU A 66 9.35 5.87 -0.30
C LEU A 66 8.97 4.44 -0.72
N GLU A 67 8.48 4.27 -1.94
CA GLU A 67 8.06 2.98 -2.53
C GLU A 67 9.21 2.17 -3.13
N ALA A 68 10.38 2.79 -3.34
CA ALA A 68 11.54 2.12 -3.90
C ALA A 68 12.13 1.06 -2.95
N THR A 69 12.59 -0.05 -3.52
CA THR A 69 13.24 -1.11 -2.75
C THR A 69 14.57 -0.63 -2.16
N PRO A 70 15.05 -1.23 -1.05
CA PRO A 70 16.36 -0.91 -0.49
C PRO A 70 17.51 -1.04 -1.52
N PHE A 71 17.42 -2.00 -2.44
CA PHE A 71 18.38 -2.19 -3.50
C PHE A 71 18.38 -1.01 -4.50
N GLU A 72 17.19 -0.60 -4.97
CA GLU A 72 17.03 0.55 -5.87
C GLU A 72 17.52 1.84 -5.24
N LEU A 73 17.18 2.09 -3.96
CA LEU A 73 17.65 3.26 -3.21
C LEU A 73 19.17 3.33 -3.11
N GLN A 74 19.83 2.20 -2.83
CA GLN A 74 21.28 2.14 -2.67
C GLN A 74 22.07 2.35 -3.97
N THR A 75 21.41 2.36 -5.13
CA THR A 75 22.04 2.75 -6.39
C THR A 75 22.25 4.26 -6.53
N VAL A 76 21.67 5.07 -5.60
CA VAL A 76 21.85 6.53 -5.59
C VAL A 76 23.07 6.90 -4.74
N ALA A 77 23.91 7.79 -5.26
CA ALA A 77 25.10 8.24 -4.58
C ALA A 77 24.75 8.84 -3.19
N GLY A 78 25.51 8.41 -2.18
CA GLY A 78 25.33 8.86 -0.79
C GLY A 78 24.22 8.10 -0.01
N ILE A 79 23.50 7.18 -0.63
CA ILE A 79 22.52 6.31 0.01
C ILE A 79 23.14 4.96 0.31
N GLY A 80 23.35 4.69 1.59
CA GLY A 80 23.84 3.39 2.08
C GLY A 80 22.72 2.57 2.74
N SER A 81 23.08 1.44 3.35
CA SER A 81 22.15 0.53 4.03
C SER A 81 21.35 1.22 5.15
N GLN A 82 21.96 2.14 5.89
CA GLN A 82 21.31 2.86 6.99
C GLN A 82 20.20 3.80 6.48
N ASN A 83 20.44 4.51 5.37
CA ASN A 83 19.45 5.41 4.79
C ASN A 83 18.33 4.65 4.11
N SER A 84 18.65 3.61 3.34
CA SER A 84 17.64 2.76 2.72
C SER A 84 16.78 2.04 3.77
N PHE A 85 17.38 1.58 4.88
CA PHE A 85 16.64 1.06 6.02
C PHE A 85 15.68 2.10 6.62
N ALA A 86 16.15 3.33 6.88
CA ALA A 86 15.32 4.38 7.49
C ALA A 86 14.09 4.70 6.62
N ILE A 87 14.29 4.83 5.29
CA ILE A 87 13.21 5.08 4.33
C ILE A 87 12.19 3.92 4.37
N HIS A 88 12.67 2.67 4.21
CA HIS A 88 11.82 1.50 4.19
C HIS A 88 11.08 1.27 5.53
N PHE A 89 11.76 1.53 6.65
CA PHE A 89 11.16 1.40 7.98
C PHE A 89 10.02 2.38 8.20
N ILE A 90 10.18 3.66 7.84
CA ILE A 90 9.12 4.67 7.95
C ILE A 90 7.91 4.30 7.11
N GLN A 91 8.11 3.85 5.88
CA GLN A 91 7.03 3.39 5.03
C GLN A 91 6.30 2.18 5.66
N SER A 92 7.04 1.22 6.19
CA SER A 92 6.47 0.04 6.87
C SER A 92 5.65 0.44 8.11
N VAL A 93 6.11 1.43 8.89
CA VAL A 93 5.36 1.98 10.03
C VAL A 93 4.08 2.67 9.57
N ALA A 94 4.13 3.45 8.49
CA ALA A 94 2.96 4.10 7.93
C ALA A 94 1.90 3.07 7.47
N ARG A 95 2.31 2.02 6.77
CA ARG A 95 1.43 0.90 6.39
C ARG A 95 0.78 0.24 7.60
N ARG A 96 1.58 -0.08 8.63
CA ARG A 96 1.06 -0.68 9.86
C ARG A 96 0.07 0.22 10.57
N TYR A 97 0.36 1.52 10.65
CA TYR A 97 -0.54 2.51 11.24
C TYR A 97 -1.88 2.59 10.50
N LEU A 98 -1.85 2.67 9.17
CA LEU A 98 -3.06 2.69 8.34
C LEU A 98 -3.89 1.41 8.52
N ASN A 99 -3.24 0.23 8.53
CA ASN A 99 -3.92 -1.05 8.80
C ASN A 99 -4.64 -1.04 10.16
N GLN A 100 -3.95 -0.58 11.22
CA GLN A 100 -4.56 -0.50 12.54
C GLN A 100 -5.76 0.46 12.60
N ARG A 101 -5.70 1.56 11.83
CA ARG A 101 -6.81 2.53 11.75
C ARG A 101 -8.03 1.99 11.02
N LEU A 102 -7.89 0.96 10.19
CA LEU A 102 -9.02 0.33 9.50
C LEU A 102 -9.85 -0.55 10.42
N ARG A 103 -9.23 -1.19 11.42
CA ARG A 103 -9.95 -2.11 12.32
C ARG A 103 -11.12 -1.40 12.99
N SER A 104 -12.26 -2.09 13.04
CA SER A 104 -13.54 -1.59 13.58
C SER A 104 -14.19 -0.45 12.78
N LYS A 105 -13.61 -0.01 11.65
CA LYS A 105 -14.31 0.90 10.73
C LYS A 105 -15.31 0.13 9.89
N ASN A 106 -16.47 0.75 9.65
CA ASN A 106 -17.44 0.18 8.72
C ASN A 106 -16.97 0.39 7.28
N TYR A 107 -16.83 -0.69 6.51
CA TYR A 107 -16.33 -0.67 5.14
C TYR A 107 -17.09 0.29 4.23
N LEU A 108 -18.44 0.23 4.25
CA LEU A 108 -19.30 1.04 3.38
C LEU A 108 -19.21 2.55 3.65
N ARG A 109 -18.82 2.93 4.87
CA ARG A 109 -18.65 4.34 5.29
C ARG A 109 -17.21 4.82 5.21
N SER A 110 -16.28 3.93 4.94
CA SER A 110 -14.83 4.18 5.01
C SER A 110 -14.10 3.73 3.74
N SER A 111 -14.78 3.71 2.59
CA SER A 111 -14.21 3.27 1.30
C SER A 111 -12.90 3.99 0.96
N ARG A 112 -12.83 5.30 1.25
CA ARG A 112 -11.61 6.09 1.05
C ARG A 112 -10.45 5.63 1.94
N ASP A 113 -10.70 5.38 3.23
CA ASP A 113 -9.66 4.87 4.14
C ASP A 113 -9.14 3.49 3.70
N VAL A 114 -10.04 2.64 3.16
CA VAL A 114 -9.67 1.33 2.61
C VAL A 114 -8.84 1.51 1.33
N ALA A 115 -9.24 2.41 0.43
CA ALA A 115 -8.49 2.74 -0.77
C ALA A 115 -7.07 3.24 -0.43
N ASP A 116 -6.96 4.21 0.49
CA ASP A 116 -5.68 4.75 0.95
C ASP A 116 -4.79 3.64 1.53
N TYR A 117 -5.35 2.77 2.36
CA TYR A 117 -4.62 1.62 2.91
C TYR A 117 -4.13 0.67 1.81
N LEU A 118 -4.98 0.29 0.86
CA LEU A 118 -4.62 -0.63 -0.22
C LEU A 118 -3.54 -0.04 -1.12
N ILE A 119 -3.67 1.24 -1.49
CA ILE A 119 -2.65 1.94 -2.27
C ILE A 119 -1.31 1.91 -1.53
N HIS A 120 -1.28 2.32 -0.27
CA HIS A 120 -0.06 2.32 0.53
C HIS A 120 0.52 0.93 0.81
N SER A 121 -0.31 -0.11 0.83
CA SER A 121 0.16 -1.47 1.11
C SER A 121 0.58 -2.26 -0.12
N MET A 122 0.06 -1.92 -1.31
CA MET A 122 0.16 -2.81 -2.47
C MET A 122 0.73 -2.16 -3.74
N ARG A 123 0.63 -0.82 -3.91
CA ARG A 123 0.96 -0.14 -5.18
C ARG A 123 2.41 -0.32 -5.62
N ASP A 124 3.35 -0.33 -4.68
CA ASP A 124 4.79 -0.42 -4.93
C ASP A 124 5.32 -1.86 -5.03
N LEU A 125 4.46 -2.86 -4.81
CA LEU A 125 4.86 -4.25 -4.85
C LEU A 125 5.19 -4.68 -6.28
N LYS A 126 6.36 -5.26 -6.47
CA LYS A 126 6.84 -5.75 -7.78
C LYS A 126 6.27 -7.11 -8.18
N LYS A 127 5.56 -7.76 -7.25
CA LYS A 127 4.83 -9.00 -7.48
C LYS A 127 3.35 -8.77 -7.24
N GLU A 128 2.53 -9.53 -7.90
CA GLU A 128 1.10 -9.55 -7.59
C GLU A 128 0.89 -10.10 -6.18
N VAL A 129 0.08 -9.41 -5.40
CA VAL A 129 -0.31 -9.79 -4.04
C VAL A 129 -1.83 -9.80 -3.98
N PHE A 130 -2.39 -10.90 -3.50
CA PHE A 130 -3.81 -11.05 -3.28
C PHE A 130 -4.12 -10.97 -1.79
N GLN A 131 -4.98 -10.01 -1.42
CA GLN A 131 -5.36 -9.72 -0.04
C GLN A 131 -6.86 -9.83 0.14
N ALA A 132 -7.28 -10.26 1.34
CA ALA A 132 -8.68 -10.22 1.76
C ALA A 132 -8.85 -9.29 2.96
N ILE A 133 -9.98 -8.57 2.99
CA ILE A 133 -10.46 -7.73 4.08
C ILE A 133 -11.70 -8.43 4.65
N PHE A 134 -11.64 -8.87 5.88
CA PHE A 134 -12.71 -9.61 6.56
C PHE A 134 -13.61 -8.67 7.33
N LEU A 135 -14.91 -8.85 7.20
CA LEU A 135 -15.94 -7.98 7.76
C LEU A 135 -16.91 -8.78 8.62
N ASP A 136 -17.40 -8.17 9.69
CA ASP A 136 -18.50 -8.72 10.48
C ASP A 136 -19.87 -8.47 9.82
N ALA A 137 -20.96 -8.90 10.48
CA ALA A 137 -22.31 -8.72 9.97
C ALA A 137 -22.77 -7.25 9.89
N SER A 138 -22.08 -6.33 10.54
CA SER A 138 -22.30 -4.88 10.42
C SER A 138 -21.40 -4.22 9.37
N PHE A 139 -20.61 -5.02 8.65
CA PHE A 139 -19.55 -4.60 7.72
C PHE A 139 -18.41 -3.82 8.39
N ALA A 140 -18.19 -4.01 9.70
CA ALA A 140 -17.00 -3.51 10.37
C ALA A 140 -15.79 -4.41 10.03
N ILE A 141 -14.66 -3.78 9.78
CA ILE A 141 -13.41 -4.47 9.40
C ILE A 141 -12.85 -5.20 10.63
N ILE A 142 -12.81 -6.53 10.56
CA ILE A 142 -12.23 -7.41 11.57
C ILE A 142 -10.71 -7.47 11.41
N ASP A 143 -10.24 -7.83 10.20
CA ASP A 143 -8.83 -8.02 9.90
C ASP A 143 -8.56 -7.93 8.40
N THR A 144 -7.28 -7.83 8.04
CA THR A 144 -6.81 -7.90 6.65
C THR A 144 -5.68 -8.91 6.56
N LYS A 145 -5.66 -9.75 5.52
CA LYS A 145 -4.61 -10.76 5.33
C LYS A 145 -4.20 -10.89 3.89
N ILE A 146 -2.90 -10.96 3.65
CA ILE A 146 -2.35 -11.41 2.38
C ILE A 146 -2.55 -12.93 2.31
N LEU A 147 -3.19 -13.38 1.24
CA LEU A 147 -3.51 -14.79 1.00
C LEU A 147 -2.60 -15.41 -0.04
N PHE A 148 -2.01 -14.61 -0.92
CA PHE A 148 -1.14 -15.08 -1.97
C PHE A 148 -0.17 -13.97 -2.42
N GLU A 149 1.05 -14.38 -2.77
CA GLU A 149 2.08 -13.54 -3.39
C GLU A 149 2.69 -14.27 -4.58
N GLY A 150 2.75 -13.62 -5.75
CA GLY A 150 3.30 -14.16 -7.00
C GLY A 150 2.38 -13.88 -8.17
N THR A 151 2.60 -14.51 -9.33
CA THR A 151 1.73 -14.33 -10.49
C THR A 151 0.34 -14.88 -10.22
N LEU A 152 -0.67 -14.03 -10.24
CA LEU A 152 -2.07 -14.40 -10.05
C LEU A 152 -2.57 -15.18 -11.27
N SER A 153 -2.95 -16.42 -11.05
CA SER A 153 -3.76 -17.20 -11.99
C SER A 153 -4.98 -17.75 -11.27
N VAL A 154 -6.00 -18.15 -12.03
CA VAL A 154 -7.22 -18.77 -11.48
C VAL A 154 -6.91 -19.99 -10.60
N ASN A 155 -5.74 -20.59 -10.77
CA ASN A 155 -5.31 -21.78 -10.04
C ASN A 155 -4.42 -21.44 -8.80
N THR A 156 -4.11 -20.18 -8.55
CA THR A 156 -3.20 -19.77 -7.46
C THR A 156 -3.92 -19.44 -6.17
N VAL A 157 -5.15 -18.92 -6.24
CA VAL A 157 -5.99 -18.69 -5.07
C VAL A 157 -6.96 -19.85 -4.95
N TYR A 158 -6.67 -20.81 -4.08
CA TYR A 158 -7.53 -21.98 -3.85
C TYR A 158 -8.75 -21.58 -3.03
N PRO A 159 -9.99 -21.77 -3.54
CA PRO A 159 -11.22 -21.46 -2.81
C PRO A 159 -11.27 -22.08 -1.41
N ARG A 160 -10.77 -23.32 -1.25
CA ARG A 160 -10.75 -23.99 0.06
C ARG A 160 -9.91 -23.25 1.12
N GLU A 161 -8.74 -22.70 0.75
CA GLU A 161 -7.88 -21.96 1.67
C GLU A 161 -8.46 -20.57 1.96
N PHE A 162 -9.11 -19.98 0.96
CA PHE A 162 -9.85 -18.73 1.12
C PHE A 162 -11.01 -18.91 2.12
N ILE A 163 -11.86 -19.91 1.93
CA ILE A 163 -12.97 -20.25 2.84
C ILE A 163 -12.45 -20.54 4.25
N LYS A 164 -11.40 -21.36 4.39
CA LYS A 164 -10.78 -21.64 5.68
C LYS A 164 -10.38 -20.35 6.41
N THR A 165 -9.83 -19.38 5.68
CA THR A 165 -9.41 -18.11 6.27
C THR A 165 -10.61 -17.24 6.65
N ILE A 166 -11.67 -17.23 5.86
CA ILE A 166 -12.95 -16.57 6.17
C ILE A 166 -13.52 -17.10 7.49
N LEU A 167 -13.66 -18.44 7.61
CA LEU A 167 -14.18 -19.08 8.80
C LEU A 167 -13.31 -18.83 10.03
N ALA A 168 -11.98 -18.88 9.89
CA ALA A 168 -11.05 -18.59 10.98
C ALA A 168 -11.12 -17.14 11.49
N ASN A 169 -11.60 -16.20 10.68
CA ASN A 169 -11.83 -14.82 11.07
C ASN A 169 -13.29 -14.54 11.46
N HIS A 170 -14.17 -15.54 11.47
CA HIS A 170 -15.61 -15.38 11.75
C HIS A 170 -16.26 -14.29 10.91
N ALA A 171 -15.83 -14.14 9.63
CA ALA A 171 -16.29 -13.08 8.77
C ALA A 171 -17.68 -13.42 8.18
N ALA A 172 -18.58 -12.43 8.21
CA ALA A 172 -19.89 -12.49 7.55
C ALA A 172 -19.82 -11.93 6.11
N ALA A 173 -18.83 -11.08 5.84
CA ALA A 173 -18.57 -10.56 4.52
C ALA A 173 -17.07 -10.40 4.27
N VAL A 174 -16.68 -10.29 3.00
CA VAL A 174 -15.29 -10.14 2.60
C VAL A 174 -15.19 -9.21 1.39
N VAL A 175 -14.11 -8.43 1.35
CA VAL A 175 -13.65 -7.69 0.18
C VAL A 175 -12.30 -8.27 -0.21
N ILE A 176 -12.08 -8.48 -1.49
CA ILE A 176 -10.79 -8.93 -2.01
C ILE A 176 -10.09 -7.81 -2.76
N ALA A 177 -8.77 -7.83 -2.74
CA ALA A 177 -7.95 -6.87 -3.47
C ALA A 177 -6.70 -7.53 -4.01
N HIS A 178 -6.23 -7.05 -5.17
CA HIS A 178 -4.89 -7.38 -5.66
C HIS A 178 -4.26 -6.18 -6.38
N ASN A 179 -2.94 -6.19 -6.50
CA ASN A 179 -2.23 -5.17 -7.25
C ASN A 179 -1.81 -5.70 -8.61
N HIS A 180 -1.76 -4.80 -9.58
CA HIS A 180 -1.10 -5.02 -10.87
C HIS A 180 0.26 -4.31 -10.89
N PRO A 181 1.38 -5.02 -10.84
CA PRO A 181 2.72 -4.41 -10.93
C PRO A 181 2.97 -3.61 -12.22
N SER A 182 2.19 -3.89 -13.27
CA SER A 182 2.17 -3.10 -14.51
C SER A 182 1.58 -1.69 -14.35
N GLY A 183 0.90 -1.43 -13.24
CA GLY A 183 0.16 -0.18 -13.00
C GLY A 183 -1.22 -0.12 -13.64
N SER A 184 -1.64 -1.14 -14.43
CA SER A 184 -2.96 -1.18 -15.07
C SER A 184 -4.08 -1.30 -14.03
N LEU A 185 -5.15 -0.53 -14.20
CA LEU A 185 -6.39 -0.65 -13.42
C LEU A 185 -7.46 -1.48 -14.13
N THR A 186 -7.18 -1.95 -15.37
CA THR A 186 -8.16 -2.71 -16.16
C THR A 186 -8.20 -4.17 -15.69
N PRO A 187 -9.39 -4.68 -15.28
CA PRO A 187 -9.55 -6.08 -14.93
C PRO A 187 -9.24 -7.01 -16.10
N SER A 188 -8.50 -8.07 -15.85
CA SER A 188 -8.28 -9.15 -16.81
C SER A 188 -9.44 -10.17 -16.82
N ALA A 189 -9.50 -11.02 -17.84
CA ALA A 189 -10.43 -12.15 -17.86
C ALA A 189 -10.15 -13.14 -16.72
N ALA A 190 -8.89 -13.25 -16.28
CA ALA A 190 -8.50 -14.09 -15.15
C ALA A 190 -9.05 -13.52 -13.82
N ASP A 191 -9.03 -12.20 -13.64
CA ASP A 191 -9.58 -11.53 -12.44
C ASP A 191 -11.10 -11.75 -12.34
N ARG A 192 -11.82 -11.57 -13.45
CA ARG A 192 -13.28 -11.87 -13.51
C ARG A 192 -13.56 -13.32 -13.15
N LYS A 193 -12.81 -14.27 -13.72
CA LYS A 193 -12.97 -15.70 -13.44
C LYS A 193 -12.65 -16.04 -11.98
N LEU A 194 -11.60 -15.46 -11.43
CA LEU A 194 -11.24 -15.62 -10.02
C LEU A 194 -12.35 -15.09 -9.12
N THR A 195 -12.82 -13.87 -9.36
CA THR A 195 -13.92 -13.24 -8.61
C THR A 195 -15.16 -14.09 -8.62
N ARG A 196 -15.56 -14.60 -9.78
CA ARG A 196 -16.71 -15.50 -9.92
C ARG A 196 -16.56 -16.78 -9.10
N ASN A 197 -15.39 -17.43 -9.14
CA ASN A 197 -15.15 -18.66 -8.39
C ASN A 197 -15.20 -18.41 -6.88
N LEU A 198 -14.63 -17.29 -6.40
CA LEU A 198 -14.65 -16.92 -5.00
C LEU A 198 -16.04 -16.46 -4.55
N PHE A 199 -16.81 -15.80 -5.43
CA PHE A 199 -18.20 -15.46 -5.16
C PHE A 199 -19.05 -16.72 -4.91
N LEU A 200 -18.96 -17.72 -5.80
CA LEU A 200 -19.66 -18.99 -5.63
C LEU A 200 -19.25 -19.70 -4.33
N ALA A 201 -17.95 -19.71 -4.02
CA ALA A 201 -17.44 -20.32 -2.80
C ALA A 201 -17.99 -19.62 -1.53
N CYS A 202 -18.07 -18.30 -1.53
CA CYS A 202 -18.67 -17.51 -0.46
C CYS A 202 -20.18 -17.77 -0.33
N ALA A 203 -20.91 -17.80 -1.46
CA ALA A 203 -22.35 -18.00 -1.47
C ALA A 203 -22.77 -19.35 -0.84
N VAL A 204 -21.96 -20.40 -1.04
CA VAL A 204 -22.25 -21.75 -0.46
C VAL A 204 -22.16 -21.77 1.07
N ILE A 205 -21.44 -20.82 1.67
CA ILE A 205 -21.25 -20.71 3.14
C ILE A 205 -21.91 -19.47 3.74
N ASP A 206 -22.88 -18.87 3.05
CA ASP A 206 -23.61 -17.66 3.48
C ASP A 206 -22.71 -16.48 3.83
N VAL A 207 -21.56 -16.32 3.16
CA VAL A 207 -20.67 -15.17 3.29
C VAL A 207 -20.80 -14.27 2.06
N GLN A 208 -20.85 -12.95 2.26
CA GLN A 208 -20.98 -12.01 1.17
C GLN A 208 -19.61 -11.60 0.61
N LEU A 209 -19.35 -11.81 -0.67
CA LEU A 209 -18.25 -11.16 -1.38
C LEU A 209 -18.75 -9.80 -1.89
N LEU A 210 -18.34 -8.70 -1.22
CA LEU A 210 -18.88 -7.37 -1.49
C LEU A 210 -18.22 -6.69 -2.68
N ASP A 211 -16.90 -6.83 -2.83
CA ASP A 211 -16.14 -6.13 -3.87
C ASP A 211 -14.84 -6.86 -4.22
N HIS A 212 -14.30 -6.53 -5.39
CA HIS A 212 -12.94 -6.85 -5.81
C HIS A 212 -12.24 -5.57 -6.27
N LEU A 213 -11.18 -5.20 -5.57
CA LEU A 213 -10.43 -3.99 -5.79
C LEU A 213 -9.10 -4.28 -6.50
N ILE A 214 -8.80 -3.53 -7.57
CA ILE A 214 -7.51 -3.63 -8.26
C ILE A 214 -6.69 -2.38 -7.99
N VAL A 215 -5.49 -2.56 -7.44
CA VAL A 215 -4.54 -1.49 -7.16
C VAL A 215 -3.54 -1.39 -8.32
N GLY A 216 -3.46 -0.22 -8.92
CA GLY A 216 -2.52 0.11 -10.00
C GLY A 216 -1.83 1.45 -9.77
N ALA A 217 -1.42 2.12 -10.83
CA ALA A 217 -0.71 3.41 -10.76
C ALA A 217 -1.63 4.63 -10.44
N GLY A 218 -2.97 4.43 -10.39
CA GLY A 218 -3.92 5.50 -10.11
C GLY A 218 -3.98 5.90 -8.63
N ASP A 219 -4.66 7.02 -8.37
CA ASP A 219 -4.91 7.55 -7.02
C ASP A 219 -6.09 6.85 -6.31
N SER A 220 -6.76 5.93 -6.99
CA SER A 220 -7.84 5.10 -6.46
C SER A 220 -7.76 3.70 -7.04
N PRO A 221 -8.10 2.63 -6.27
CA PRO A 221 -8.26 1.30 -6.82
C PRO A 221 -9.44 1.26 -7.80
N PHE A 222 -9.40 0.34 -8.75
CA PHE A 222 -10.59 -0.01 -9.54
C PHE A 222 -11.49 -0.92 -8.69
N SER A 223 -12.76 -0.59 -8.56
CA SER A 223 -13.76 -1.38 -7.84
C SER A 223 -14.68 -2.12 -8.81
N PHE A 224 -14.83 -3.42 -8.67
CA PHE A 224 -15.79 -4.21 -9.42
C PHE A 224 -17.23 -3.82 -9.07
N ALA A 225 -17.49 -3.48 -7.81
CA ALA A 225 -18.83 -3.06 -7.37
C ALA A 225 -19.21 -1.72 -7.98
N ASP A 226 -18.34 -0.71 -7.92
CA ASP A 226 -18.61 0.62 -8.48
C ASP A 226 -18.83 0.60 -10.00
N HIS A 227 -18.26 -0.40 -10.70
CA HIS A 227 -18.42 -0.57 -12.14
C HIS A 227 -19.50 -1.59 -12.54
N GLY A 228 -20.34 -2.05 -11.57
CA GLY A 228 -21.43 -2.98 -11.82
C GLY A 228 -21.01 -4.42 -12.10
N MET A 229 -19.71 -4.74 -12.11
CA MET A 229 -19.18 -6.06 -12.41
C MET A 229 -19.54 -7.11 -11.33
N MET A 230 -19.70 -6.67 -10.07
CA MET A 230 -20.16 -7.60 -9.01
C MET A 230 -21.61 -8.03 -9.24
N ASP A 231 -22.48 -7.13 -9.71
CA ASP A 231 -23.87 -7.45 -10.02
C ASP A 231 -23.99 -8.38 -11.24
N GLU A 232 -23.14 -8.17 -12.26
CA GLU A 232 -23.04 -9.09 -13.40
C GLU A 232 -22.65 -10.50 -12.93
N ILE A 233 -21.57 -10.62 -12.14
CA ILE A 233 -21.07 -11.89 -11.59
C ILE A 233 -22.14 -12.57 -10.73
N LYS A 234 -22.82 -11.80 -9.88
CA LYS A 234 -23.91 -12.30 -9.05
C LYS A 234 -25.04 -12.89 -9.90
N SER A 235 -25.46 -12.16 -10.92
CA SER A 235 -26.53 -12.60 -11.83
C SER A 235 -26.15 -13.89 -12.58
N GLU A 236 -24.91 -13.98 -13.09
CA GLU A 236 -24.37 -15.17 -13.73
C GLU A 236 -24.32 -16.38 -12.78
N CYS A 237 -23.93 -16.16 -11.52
CA CYS A 237 -23.76 -17.24 -10.53
C CYS A 237 -25.10 -17.74 -9.97
N LEU A 238 -26.09 -16.86 -9.75
CA LEU A 238 -27.42 -17.24 -9.27
C LEU A 238 -28.16 -18.15 -10.27
N ALA A 239 -27.82 -18.08 -11.55
CA ALA A 239 -28.35 -19.00 -12.56
C ALA A 239 -27.75 -20.43 -12.46
N LEU A 240 -26.71 -20.64 -11.61
CA LEU A 240 -26.00 -21.90 -11.42
C LEU A 240 -26.27 -22.54 -10.05
N LEU A 241 -26.87 -21.80 -9.10
CA LEU A 241 -27.26 -22.23 -7.76
C LEU A 241 -28.73 -22.61 -7.74
#